data_999221b8f568f19fa0f9441cca34898e
#
_entry.id   999221b8f568f19fa0f9441cca34898e
#
_cell.length_a   1.000
_cell.length_b   1.000
_cell.length_c   1.000
_cell.angle_alpha   90.00
_cell.angle_beta   90.00
_cell.angle_gamma   90.00
#
_symmetry.space_group_name_H-M   'P 1'
#
loop_
_entity.id
_entity.type
_entity.pdbx_description
1 polymer ?
#
loop_
_entity_poly.entity_id
_entity_poly.type
_entity_poly.pdbx_seq_one_letter_code
_entity_poly.pdbx_strand_id
1 'polypeptide(L)'
;KRALVVGGGIAGMTCALSIARQGHEVHLVEKDKELGGMARRIPTTLEGMDVKAYLDGMIRAVYHNPLIHVSHDAAIKEVTGYVGNFITTVVSEGRVKKIQHGASVIAIGADVYEPTEYLYGENDQVLTHIELGERIANGEEKVIGARSLVMIQCVGCRNEDRNYCSRVCCSHAIKNALKLKEINPEMDI
;
A
#
# COMPACT_ATOMS: atom_id res chain seq x y z
N LYS A 1 -22.32 14.57 -10.98
CA LYS A 1 -22.27 13.84 -9.70
C LYS A 1 -20.78 13.62 -9.34
N ARG A 2 -20.48 13.66 -8.07
CA ARG A 2 -19.11 13.52 -7.53
C ARG A 2 -18.97 12.24 -6.73
N ALA A 3 -17.79 11.67 -6.70
CA ALA A 3 -17.42 10.58 -5.80
C ALA A 3 -16.32 11.02 -4.83
N LEU A 4 -16.32 10.44 -3.64
CA LEU A 4 -15.23 10.51 -2.70
C LEU A 4 -14.49 9.15 -2.71
N VAL A 5 -13.17 9.17 -2.86
CA VAL A 5 -12.32 8.00 -2.71
C VAL A 5 -11.35 8.25 -1.56
N VAL A 6 -11.35 7.34 -0.58
CA VAL A 6 -10.52 7.45 0.62
C VAL A 6 -9.38 6.45 0.55
N GLY A 7 -8.16 6.95 0.48
CA GLY A 7 -6.92 6.20 0.30
C GLY A 7 -6.36 6.33 -1.11
N GLY A 8 -5.13 6.83 -1.21
CA GLY A 8 -4.40 7.08 -2.46
C GLY A 8 -3.43 5.96 -2.86
N GLY A 9 -3.66 4.74 -2.37
CA GLY A 9 -2.95 3.55 -2.85
C GLY A 9 -3.42 3.10 -4.24
N ILE A 10 -2.91 1.96 -4.72
CA ILE A 10 -3.24 1.40 -6.04
C ILE A 10 -4.75 1.28 -6.24
N ALA A 11 -5.47 0.72 -5.26
CA ALA A 11 -6.92 0.53 -5.35
C ALA A 11 -7.68 1.85 -5.49
N GLY A 12 -7.34 2.85 -4.66
CA GLY A 12 -7.99 4.16 -4.70
C GLY A 12 -7.69 4.93 -5.97
N MET A 13 -6.44 4.95 -6.43
CA MET A 13 -6.08 5.59 -7.69
C MET A 13 -6.75 4.93 -8.90
N THR A 14 -6.78 3.58 -8.94
CA THR A 14 -7.48 2.83 -9.99
C THR A 14 -8.97 3.16 -10.01
N CYS A 15 -9.60 3.21 -8.84
CA CYS A 15 -11.00 3.57 -8.69
C CYS A 15 -11.25 5.02 -9.17
N ALA A 16 -10.42 5.97 -8.71
CA ALA A 16 -10.54 7.37 -9.10
C ALA A 16 -10.43 7.57 -10.62
N LEU A 17 -9.43 6.93 -11.24
CA LEU A 17 -9.27 6.95 -12.70
C LEU A 17 -10.45 6.32 -13.43
N SER A 18 -10.99 5.22 -12.92
CA SER A 18 -12.15 4.54 -13.52
C SER A 18 -13.42 5.39 -13.46
N ILE A 19 -13.67 6.06 -12.34
CA ILE A 19 -14.80 6.98 -12.16
C ILE A 19 -14.65 8.22 -13.06
N ALA A 20 -13.44 8.78 -13.12
CA ALA A 20 -13.14 9.93 -13.96
C ALA A 20 -13.30 9.62 -15.47
N ARG A 21 -12.93 8.41 -15.91
CA ARG A 21 -13.18 7.94 -17.30
C ARG A 21 -14.66 7.90 -17.66
N GLN A 22 -15.55 7.75 -16.68
CA GLN A 22 -17.00 7.79 -16.86
C GLN A 22 -17.56 9.23 -16.82
N GLY A 23 -16.69 10.25 -16.77
CA GLY A 23 -17.07 11.65 -16.76
C GLY A 23 -17.52 12.20 -15.40
N HIS A 24 -17.21 11.50 -14.31
CA HIS A 24 -17.56 11.94 -12.97
C HIS A 24 -16.36 12.53 -12.22
N GLU A 25 -16.61 13.64 -11.54
CA GLU A 25 -15.62 14.30 -10.67
C GLU A 25 -15.32 13.45 -9.44
N VAL A 26 -14.04 13.34 -9.06
CA VAL A 26 -13.56 12.53 -7.93
C VAL A 26 -12.74 13.38 -6.99
N HIS A 27 -13.05 13.30 -5.70
CA HIS A 27 -12.16 13.76 -4.63
C HIS A 27 -11.42 12.55 -4.05
N LEU A 28 -10.11 12.52 -4.24
CA LEU A 28 -9.21 11.50 -3.69
C LEU A 28 -8.53 12.05 -2.44
N VAL A 29 -8.79 11.41 -1.30
CA VAL A 29 -8.27 11.82 0.03
C VAL A 29 -7.20 10.82 0.45
N GLU A 30 -5.97 11.31 0.67
CA GLU A 30 -4.83 10.52 1.11
C GLU A 30 -4.29 11.07 2.46
N LYS A 31 -4.05 10.15 3.40
CA LYS A 31 -3.52 10.50 4.74
C LYS A 31 -2.06 10.93 4.69
N ASP A 32 -1.30 10.35 3.77
CA ASP A 32 0.13 10.61 3.62
C ASP A 32 0.38 11.79 2.67
N LYS A 33 1.62 12.28 2.65
CA LYS A 33 2.06 13.37 1.76
C LYS A 33 2.09 12.96 0.29
N GLU A 34 2.13 11.65 0.01
CA GLU A 34 2.32 11.11 -1.32
C GLU A 34 1.36 9.97 -1.62
N LEU A 35 0.90 9.91 -2.87
CA LEU A 35 0.11 8.78 -3.37
C LEU A 35 0.99 7.53 -3.50
N GLY A 36 0.37 6.35 -3.46
CA GLY A 36 1.02 5.07 -3.74
C GLY A 36 0.84 4.05 -2.62
N GLY A 37 0.73 4.49 -1.37
CA GLY A 37 0.55 3.60 -0.22
C GLY A 37 1.58 2.46 -0.18
N MET A 38 1.15 1.24 0.12
CA MET A 38 2.03 0.06 0.25
C MET A 38 2.86 -0.24 -1.02
N ALA A 39 2.38 0.14 -2.21
CA ALA A 39 3.10 -0.12 -3.46
C ALA A 39 4.46 0.58 -3.52
N ARG A 40 4.67 1.67 -2.76
CA ARG A 40 5.98 2.34 -2.65
C ARG A 40 7.05 1.46 -2.02
N ARG A 41 6.65 0.47 -1.22
CA ARG A 41 7.52 -0.46 -0.49
C ARG A 41 7.70 -1.79 -1.20
N ILE A 42 7.04 -2.01 -2.34
CA ILE A 42 7.10 -3.26 -3.10
C ILE A 42 7.90 -3.00 -4.38
N PRO A 43 9.15 -3.44 -4.50
CA PRO A 43 9.99 -3.15 -5.67
C PRO A 43 9.50 -3.88 -6.93
N THR A 44 9.09 -5.14 -6.82
CA THR A 44 8.66 -5.96 -7.96
C THR A 44 7.42 -6.79 -7.63
N THR A 45 6.66 -7.18 -8.65
CA THR A 45 5.63 -8.23 -8.54
C THR A 45 6.28 -9.62 -8.48
N LEU A 46 5.46 -10.67 -8.29
CA LEU A 46 5.93 -12.07 -8.36
C LEU A 46 6.49 -12.41 -9.74
N GLU A 47 5.89 -11.84 -10.79
CA GLU A 47 6.31 -12.02 -12.21
C GLU A 47 7.51 -11.13 -12.59
N GLY A 48 8.07 -10.37 -11.66
CA GLY A 48 9.24 -9.53 -11.88
C GLY A 48 8.97 -8.14 -12.47
N MET A 49 7.70 -7.72 -12.59
CA MET A 49 7.40 -6.38 -13.10
C MET A 49 7.85 -5.28 -12.12
N ASP A 50 8.37 -4.19 -12.65
CA ASP A 50 8.76 -3.01 -11.89
C ASP A 50 7.52 -2.26 -11.37
N VAL A 51 7.29 -2.37 -10.05
CA VAL A 51 6.15 -1.73 -9.37
C VAL A 51 6.32 -0.21 -9.32
N LYS A 52 7.56 0.29 -9.20
CA LYS A 52 7.84 1.73 -9.15
C LYS A 52 7.46 2.40 -10.49
N ALA A 53 7.90 1.82 -11.60
CA ALA A 53 7.58 2.37 -12.94
C ALA A 53 6.06 2.38 -13.19
N TYR A 54 5.36 1.32 -12.80
CA TYR A 54 3.90 1.24 -12.89
C TYR A 54 3.23 2.32 -12.02
N LEU A 55 3.67 2.43 -10.76
CA LEU A 55 3.15 3.40 -9.79
C LEU A 55 3.33 4.85 -10.26
N ASP A 56 4.54 5.19 -10.74
CA ASP A 56 4.83 6.52 -11.27
C ASP A 56 3.93 6.88 -12.47
N GLY A 57 3.63 5.90 -13.32
CA GLY A 57 2.68 6.05 -14.43
C GLY A 57 1.26 6.35 -13.94
N MET A 58 0.81 5.60 -12.93
CA MET A 58 -0.52 5.77 -12.34
C MET A 58 -0.67 7.12 -11.62
N ILE A 59 0.35 7.52 -10.83
CA ILE A 59 0.37 8.81 -10.14
C ILE A 59 0.28 9.95 -11.16
N ARG A 60 1.09 9.90 -12.23
CA ARG A 60 1.00 10.90 -13.32
C ARG A 60 -0.40 10.95 -13.94
N ALA A 61 -1.02 9.81 -14.20
CA ALA A 61 -2.37 9.75 -14.76
C ALA A 61 -3.41 10.39 -13.84
N VAL A 62 -3.28 10.20 -12.52
CA VAL A 62 -4.17 10.83 -11.51
C VAL A 62 -4.01 12.36 -11.55
N TYR A 63 -2.78 12.87 -11.48
CA TYR A 63 -2.53 14.31 -11.43
C TYR A 63 -2.87 15.05 -12.74
N HIS A 64 -2.74 14.39 -13.89
CA HIS A 64 -3.10 14.97 -15.18
C HIS A 64 -4.59 14.90 -15.50
N ASN A 65 -5.39 14.23 -14.69
CA ASN A 65 -6.82 14.12 -14.93
C ASN A 65 -7.58 15.29 -14.30
N PRO A 66 -8.21 16.17 -15.11
CA PRO A 66 -8.89 17.37 -14.59
C PRO A 66 -10.12 17.08 -13.73
N LEU A 67 -10.63 15.84 -13.75
CA LEU A 67 -11.77 15.42 -12.93
C LEU A 67 -11.35 14.86 -11.57
N ILE A 68 -10.03 14.69 -11.29
CA ILE A 68 -9.54 14.14 -10.02
C ILE A 68 -8.89 15.24 -9.19
N HIS A 69 -9.46 15.49 -8.02
CA HIS A 69 -8.96 16.44 -7.04
C HIS A 69 -8.33 15.70 -5.87
N VAL A 70 -7.01 15.76 -5.74
CA VAL A 70 -6.26 15.10 -4.69
C VAL A 70 -6.12 16.00 -3.47
N SER A 71 -6.31 15.43 -2.27
CA SER A 71 -6.02 16.06 -0.99
C SER A 71 -5.04 15.19 -0.24
N HIS A 72 -3.84 15.71 0.03
CA HIS A 72 -2.75 15.07 0.80
C HIS A 72 -2.79 15.50 2.26
N ASP A 73 -2.03 14.78 3.12
CA ASP A 73 -2.00 15.02 4.56
C ASP A 73 -3.42 15.21 5.10
N ALA A 74 -4.35 14.39 4.61
CA ALA A 74 -5.77 14.64 4.74
C ALA A 74 -6.47 13.55 5.54
N ALA A 75 -7.26 13.98 6.53
CA ALA A 75 -8.07 13.11 7.36
C ALA A 75 -9.55 13.45 7.24
N ILE A 76 -10.38 12.41 7.25
CA ILE A 76 -11.84 12.57 7.35
C ILE A 76 -12.18 12.84 8.81
N LYS A 77 -12.87 13.96 9.04
CA LYS A 77 -13.33 14.35 10.38
C LYS A 77 -14.78 13.93 10.65
N GLU A 78 -15.62 14.06 9.64
CA GLU A 78 -17.06 13.84 9.79
C GLU A 78 -17.67 13.49 8.44
N VAL A 79 -18.67 12.61 8.45
CA VAL A 79 -19.51 12.30 7.29
C VAL A 79 -20.96 12.44 7.72
N THR A 80 -21.73 13.24 6.98
CA THR A 80 -23.17 13.47 7.18
C THR A 80 -23.94 13.27 5.89
N GLY A 81 -25.26 13.29 5.96
CA GLY A 81 -26.14 13.11 4.83
C GLY A 81 -26.60 11.66 4.63
N TYR A 82 -26.95 11.31 3.40
CA TYR A 82 -27.52 10.01 3.05
C TYR A 82 -27.08 9.60 1.63
N VAL A 83 -27.36 8.38 1.24
CA VAL A 83 -26.98 7.83 -0.08
C VAL A 83 -27.40 8.76 -1.21
N GLY A 84 -26.44 9.15 -2.03
CA GLY A 84 -26.59 10.12 -3.11
C GLY A 84 -26.35 11.57 -2.72
N ASN A 85 -26.33 11.92 -1.42
CA ASN A 85 -26.16 13.29 -0.90
C ASN A 85 -25.35 13.31 0.39
N PHE A 86 -24.12 12.84 0.34
CA PHE A 86 -23.18 12.93 1.47
C PHE A 86 -22.46 14.27 1.49
N ILE A 87 -22.12 14.71 2.70
CA ILE A 87 -21.21 15.82 2.95
C ILE A 87 -20.10 15.30 3.87
N THR A 88 -18.88 15.25 3.35
CA THR A 88 -17.71 14.85 4.15
C THR A 88 -16.85 16.06 4.47
N THR A 89 -16.53 16.22 5.75
CA THR A 89 -15.58 17.20 6.23
C THR A 89 -14.19 16.58 6.23
N VAL A 90 -13.28 17.14 5.44
CA VAL A 90 -11.87 16.74 5.33
C VAL A 90 -11.00 17.84 5.91
N VAL A 91 -10.01 17.45 6.70
CA VAL A 91 -8.96 18.35 7.20
C VAL A 91 -7.67 17.98 6.47
N SER A 92 -7.05 18.93 5.79
CA SER A 92 -5.79 18.78 5.08
C SER A 92 -4.93 20.01 5.35
N GLU A 93 -3.68 19.83 5.77
CA GLU A 93 -2.76 20.93 6.07
C GLU A 93 -3.35 21.98 7.02
N GLY A 94 -4.14 21.57 8.01
CA GLY A 94 -4.83 22.46 8.94
C GLY A 94 -6.04 23.20 8.38
N ARG A 95 -6.39 23.01 7.11
CA ARG A 95 -7.55 23.62 6.45
C ARG A 95 -8.73 22.63 6.43
N VAL A 96 -9.91 23.16 6.69
CA VAL A 96 -11.16 22.38 6.68
C VAL A 96 -11.88 22.59 5.35
N LYS A 97 -12.18 21.50 4.66
CA LYS A 97 -12.95 21.50 3.40
C LYS A 97 -14.16 20.58 3.53
N LYS A 98 -15.33 21.05 3.12
CA LYS A 98 -16.53 20.22 2.97
C LYS A 98 -16.67 19.77 1.52
N ILE A 99 -16.81 18.46 1.33
CA ILE A 99 -16.94 17.83 0.02
C ILE A 99 -18.35 17.23 -0.08
N GLN A 100 -19.14 17.72 -1.02
CA GLN A 100 -20.42 17.14 -1.38
C GLN A 100 -20.23 16.04 -2.41
N HIS A 101 -20.74 14.84 -2.17
CA HIS A 101 -20.60 13.69 -3.07
C HIS A 101 -21.78 12.72 -2.99
N GLY A 102 -21.97 11.91 -4.01
CA GLY A 102 -23.06 10.94 -4.06
C GLY A 102 -22.67 9.55 -3.55
N ALA A 103 -21.40 9.20 -3.65
CA ALA A 103 -20.87 7.89 -3.24
C ALA A 103 -19.48 8.04 -2.59
N SER A 104 -19.18 7.14 -1.65
CA SER A 104 -17.86 7.01 -1.05
C SER A 104 -17.28 5.64 -1.37
N VAL A 105 -16.00 5.61 -1.72
CA VAL A 105 -15.22 4.38 -1.90
C VAL A 105 -14.11 4.36 -0.85
N ILE A 106 -14.08 3.31 -0.05
CA ILE A 106 -13.07 3.11 0.99
C ILE A 106 -11.97 2.21 0.42
N ALA A 107 -10.78 2.76 0.28
CA ALA A 107 -9.60 2.10 -0.28
C ALA A 107 -8.35 2.32 0.59
N ILE A 108 -8.53 2.26 1.90
CA ILE A 108 -7.52 2.63 2.91
C ILE A 108 -6.37 1.63 3.04
N GLY A 109 -6.43 0.49 2.34
CA GLY A 109 -5.39 -0.53 2.39
C GLY A 109 -5.31 -1.25 3.73
N ALA A 110 -4.10 -1.68 4.09
CA ALA A 110 -3.78 -2.31 5.36
C ALA A 110 -2.35 -1.94 5.77
N ASP A 111 -2.10 -1.94 7.07
CA ASP A 111 -0.77 -1.75 7.63
C ASP A 111 -0.06 -3.11 7.79
N VAL A 112 1.27 -3.08 7.77
CA VAL A 112 2.09 -4.26 8.07
C VAL A 112 2.02 -4.52 9.58
N TYR A 113 1.82 -5.78 9.94
CA TYR A 113 1.93 -6.18 11.34
C TYR A 113 3.39 -6.02 11.79
N GLU A 114 3.57 -5.35 12.91
CA GLU A 114 4.87 -5.23 13.59
C GLU A 114 4.97 -6.35 14.63
N PRO A 115 5.81 -7.38 14.40
CA PRO A 115 5.94 -8.50 15.32
C PRO A 115 6.59 -8.07 16.64
N THR A 116 6.23 -8.79 17.70
CA THR A 116 6.99 -8.80 18.97
C THR A 116 7.66 -10.15 19.19
N GLU A 117 7.49 -11.07 18.24
CA GLU A 117 7.99 -12.42 18.25
C GLU A 117 9.37 -12.50 17.55
N TYR A 118 10.09 -13.58 17.82
CA TYR A 118 11.33 -13.95 17.12
C TYR A 118 12.44 -12.88 17.17
N LEU A 119 12.49 -12.05 18.22
CA LEU A 119 13.47 -10.97 18.39
C LEU A 119 13.35 -9.84 17.34
N TYR A 120 12.19 -9.69 16.70
CA TYR A 120 11.97 -8.53 15.82
C TYR A 120 12.07 -7.23 16.60
N GLY A 121 12.83 -6.26 16.06
CA GLY A 121 13.13 -5.00 16.75
C GLY A 121 14.30 -5.06 17.74
N GLU A 122 14.74 -6.28 18.14
CA GLU A 122 15.89 -6.51 19.03
C GLU A 122 17.13 -6.98 18.24
N ASN A 123 16.93 -7.66 17.13
CA ASN A 123 17.99 -8.18 16.26
C ASN A 123 17.80 -7.69 14.83
N ASP A 124 18.81 -7.02 14.26
CA ASP A 124 18.79 -6.44 12.90
C ASP A 124 18.74 -7.48 11.76
N GLN A 125 18.92 -8.76 12.08
CA GLN A 125 18.77 -9.88 11.15
C GLN A 125 17.35 -10.42 11.07
N VAL A 126 16.45 -9.98 11.95
CA VAL A 126 15.05 -10.37 11.93
C VAL A 126 14.22 -9.29 11.23
N LEU A 127 13.63 -9.63 10.12
CA LEU A 127 12.99 -8.70 9.19
C LEU A 127 11.57 -9.14 8.87
N THR A 128 10.71 -8.18 8.57
CA THR A 128 9.47 -8.47 7.86
C THR A 128 9.75 -8.79 6.39
N HIS A 129 8.82 -9.45 5.70
CA HIS A 129 8.97 -9.70 4.25
C HIS A 129 9.04 -8.43 3.41
N ILE A 130 8.43 -7.33 3.88
CA ILE A 130 8.51 -6.02 3.21
C ILE A 130 9.93 -5.48 3.34
N GLU A 131 10.49 -5.42 4.54
CA GLU A 131 11.87 -4.97 4.78
C GLU A 131 12.89 -5.82 4.03
N LEU A 132 12.69 -7.14 4.01
CA LEU A 132 13.53 -8.04 3.24
C LEU A 132 13.50 -7.67 1.75
N GLY A 133 12.32 -7.45 1.18
CA GLY A 133 12.17 -7.05 -0.22
C GLY A 133 12.83 -5.70 -0.54
N GLU A 134 12.72 -4.72 0.36
CA GLU A 134 13.39 -3.42 0.25
C GLU A 134 14.91 -3.57 0.29
N ARG A 135 15.47 -4.37 1.21
CA ARG A 135 16.92 -4.61 1.32
C ARG A 135 17.48 -5.38 0.13
N ILE A 136 16.74 -6.35 -0.40
CA ILE A 136 17.12 -7.05 -1.65
C ILE A 136 17.21 -6.06 -2.81
N ALA A 137 16.20 -5.19 -2.97
CA ALA A 137 16.16 -4.19 -4.04
C ALA A 137 17.29 -3.16 -3.94
N ASN A 138 17.70 -2.83 -2.71
CA ASN A 138 18.83 -1.94 -2.43
C ASN A 138 20.21 -2.63 -2.55
N GLY A 139 20.24 -3.94 -2.81
CA GLY A 139 21.49 -4.70 -2.94
C GLY A 139 22.27 -4.80 -1.62
N GLU A 140 21.59 -4.85 -0.47
CA GLU A 140 22.25 -4.89 0.84
C GLU A 140 23.05 -6.18 1.01
N GLU A 141 24.37 -6.07 1.08
CA GLU A 141 25.31 -7.18 1.09
C GLU A 141 25.05 -8.19 2.21
N LYS A 142 24.67 -7.72 3.39
CA LYS A 142 24.31 -8.60 4.53
C LYS A 142 23.15 -9.54 4.21
N VAL A 143 22.26 -9.14 3.30
CA VAL A 143 21.09 -9.92 2.89
C VAL A 143 21.42 -10.80 1.69
N ILE A 144 21.94 -10.21 0.61
CA ILE A 144 22.20 -10.94 -0.64
C ILE A 144 23.38 -11.91 -0.54
N GLY A 145 24.35 -11.63 0.35
CA GLY A 145 25.52 -12.48 0.63
C GLY A 145 25.32 -13.49 1.77
N ALA A 146 24.14 -13.56 2.37
CA ALA A 146 23.87 -14.51 3.45
C ALA A 146 23.99 -15.97 2.98
N ARG A 147 24.48 -16.86 3.87
CA ARG A 147 24.57 -18.30 3.59
C ARG A 147 23.21 -18.98 3.65
N SER A 148 22.39 -18.54 4.61
CA SER A 148 21.07 -19.13 4.85
C SER A 148 20.07 -18.10 5.29
N LEU A 149 18.80 -18.34 4.95
CA LEU A 149 17.65 -17.54 5.33
C LEU A 149 16.51 -18.46 5.78
N VAL A 150 15.85 -18.09 6.87
CA VAL A 150 14.64 -18.79 7.34
C VAL A 150 13.44 -17.88 7.18
N MET A 151 12.39 -18.37 6.53
CA MET A 151 11.15 -17.65 6.33
C MET A 151 10.04 -18.23 7.20
N ILE A 152 9.62 -17.48 8.23
CA ILE A 152 8.55 -17.87 9.15
C ILE A 152 7.25 -17.19 8.69
N GLN A 153 6.23 -18.00 8.43
CA GLN A 153 4.93 -17.52 7.94
C GLN A 153 3.91 -17.40 9.06
N CYS A 154 2.82 -16.68 8.79
CA CYS A 154 1.66 -16.51 9.67
C CYS A 154 1.96 -15.78 11.00
N VAL A 155 3.07 -15.07 11.12
CA VAL A 155 3.34 -14.23 12.30
C VAL A 155 2.28 -13.14 12.39
N GLY A 156 1.64 -12.99 13.56
CA GLY A 156 0.57 -12.03 13.80
C GLY A 156 -0.78 -12.35 13.16
N CYS A 157 -0.95 -13.54 12.55
CA CYS A 157 -2.24 -13.99 12.02
C CYS A 157 -2.40 -15.51 12.19
N ARG A 158 -3.63 -16.03 11.99
CA ARG A 158 -4.00 -17.43 12.21
C ARG A 158 -3.75 -17.90 13.66
N ASN A 159 -3.95 -17.01 14.60
CA ASN A 159 -3.90 -17.24 16.04
C ASN A 159 -5.27 -16.95 16.67
N GLU A 160 -5.38 -17.01 18.00
CA GLU A 160 -6.63 -16.78 18.72
C GLU A 160 -7.20 -15.37 18.53
N ASP A 161 -6.33 -14.35 18.51
CA ASP A 161 -6.72 -12.94 18.35
C ASP A 161 -7.07 -12.58 16.90
N ARG A 162 -6.37 -13.20 15.93
CA ARG A 162 -6.51 -12.96 14.50
C ARG A 162 -6.58 -14.27 13.74
N ASN A 163 -7.75 -14.90 13.74
CA ASN A 163 -7.98 -16.23 13.15
C ASN A 163 -8.09 -16.24 11.62
N TYR A 164 -7.73 -15.16 10.95
CA TYR A 164 -7.75 -15.03 9.49
C TYR A 164 -6.34 -15.04 8.88
N CYS A 165 -6.28 -15.27 7.57
CA CYS A 165 -5.05 -15.21 6.78
C CYS A 165 -5.01 -13.90 5.98
N SER A 166 -3.87 -13.21 5.97
CA SER A 166 -3.65 -12.00 5.14
C SER A 166 -3.64 -12.28 3.64
N ARG A 167 -3.41 -13.54 3.23
CA ARG A 167 -3.34 -14.06 1.84
C ARG A 167 -2.21 -13.51 0.98
N VAL A 168 -1.38 -12.61 1.49
CA VAL A 168 -0.31 -11.95 0.70
C VAL A 168 1.09 -12.37 1.14
N CYS A 169 1.29 -12.76 2.40
CA CYS A 169 2.63 -13.00 2.94
C CYS A 169 3.34 -14.20 2.27
N CYS A 170 2.64 -15.30 1.99
CA CYS A 170 3.25 -16.46 1.33
C CYS A 170 3.74 -16.12 -0.09
N SER A 171 2.95 -15.43 -0.89
CA SER A 171 3.36 -14.97 -2.22
C SER A 171 4.55 -14.03 -2.14
N HIS A 172 4.57 -13.15 -1.13
CA HIS A 172 5.69 -12.24 -0.91
C HIS A 172 6.97 -12.99 -0.49
N ALA A 173 6.85 -14.00 0.40
CA ALA A 173 7.97 -14.86 0.77
C ALA A 173 8.55 -15.59 -0.44
N ILE A 174 7.71 -16.24 -1.24
CA ILE A 174 8.13 -16.95 -2.46
C ILE A 174 8.83 -15.98 -3.43
N LYS A 175 8.27 -14.81 -3.66
CA LYS A 175 8.89 -13.77 -4.51
C LYS A 175 10.30 -13.42 -4.03
N ASN A 176 10.46 -13.15 -2.73
CA ASN A 176 11.75 -12.79 -2.15
C ASN A 176 12.73 -13.96 -2.24
N ALA A 177 12.29 -15.20 -1.96
CA ALA A 177 13.11 -16.40 -2.07
C ALA A 177 13.61 -16.63 -3.51
N LEU A 178 12.73 -16.53 -4.49
CA LEU A 178 13.09 -16.65 -5.91
C LEU A 178 14.12 -15.58 -6.31
N LYS A 179 13.92 -14.34 -5.88
CA LYS A 179 14.87 -13.26 -6.18
C LYS A 179 16.23 -13.47 -5.51
N LEU A 180 16.26 -13.95 -4.28
CA LEU A 180 17.50 -14.28 -3.60
C LEU A 180 18.22 -15.45 -4.26
N LYS A 181 17.52 -16.49 -4.66
CA LYS A 181 18.12 -17.62 -5.41
C LYS A 181 18.63 -17.24 -6.79
N GLU A 182 18.04 -16.24 -7.44
CA GLU A 182 18.55 -15.66 -8.69
C GLU A 182 19.89 -14.92 -8.45
N ILE A 183 20.01 -14.17 -7.34
CA ILE A 183 21.21 -13.40 -7.00
C ILE A 183 22.31 -14.31 -6.42
N ASN A 184 21.94 -15.20 -5.50
CA ASN A 184 22.83 -16.10 -4.79
C ASN A 184 22.24 -17.55 -4.81
N PRO A 185 22.57 -18.33 -5.86
CA PRO A 185 22.04 -19.69 -6.03
C PRO A 185 22.40 -20.66 -4.88
N GLU A 186 23.53 -20.42 -4.21
CA GLU A 186 24.03 -21.27 -3.10
C GLU A 186 23.38 -20.96 -1.74
N MET A 187 22.59 -19.88 -1.64
CA MET A 187 21.90 -19.54 -0.39
C MET A 187 20.90 -20.64 -0.02
N ASP A 188 20.94 -21.11 1.20
CA ASP A 188 19.94 -22.03 1.77
C ASP A 188 18.71 -21.25 2.27
N ILE A 189 17.50 -21.58 1.76
CA ILE A 189 16.26 -20.85 2.09
C ILE A 189 15.17 -21.85 2.47
#